data_090fa065e1e60b4ffb1a9d6bd476b597
#
_entry.id   090fa065e1e60b4ffb1a9d6bd476b597
#
_cell.length_a   1.000
_cell.length_b   1.000
_cell.length_c   1.000
_cell.angle_alpha   90.00
_cell.angle_beta   90.00
_cell.angle_gamma   90.00
#
_symmetry.space_group_name_H-M   'P 1'
#
loop_
_entity.id
_entity.type
_entity.pdbx_description
1 polymer ?
#
loop_
_entity_poly.entity_id
_entity_poly.type
_entity_poly.pdbx_seq_one_letter_code
_entity_poly.pdbx_strand_id
1 'polypeptide(L)'
;MGVKGLENCHLTAKEYNKGVRLWADDAMRFAMRCCPSRPDCEDAVQEALAALWSHREEVPREKGKSYLLSSAYRSLMMALRHGKVVRMHEEQSTVETMQQPDERFDLREAIEHSLQALPEVQRAILQLRDVEGYSYAEIGEVLALSDSQVQVYLFRARVTMRKQLKQLGYDNNR
;
A
#
# COMPACT_ATOMS: atom_id res chain seq x y z
N MET A 1 -29.17 16.82 -36.14
CA MET A 1 -29.09 15.77 -35.10
C MET A 1 -27.73 15.92 -34.45
N GLY A 2 -27.73 16.43 -33.23
CA GLY A 2 -26.50 16.76 -32.53
C GLY A 2 -25.77 15.50 -32.03
N VAL A 3 -24.50 15.41 -32.36
CA VAL A 3 -23.57 14.50 -31.74
C VAL A 3 -23.37 15.03 -30.32
N LYS A 4 -24.15 14.53 -29.34
CA LYS A 4 -23.90 14.75 -27.92
C LYS A 4 -22.51 14.21 -27.60
N GLY A 5 -21.67 15.08 -27.02
CA GLY A 5 -20.27 14.89 -26.76
C GLY A 5 -19.95 13.52 -26.18
N LEU A 6 -18.95 12.90 -26.74
CA LEU A 6 -18.13 11.93 -26.05
C LEU A 6 -17.53 12.67 -24.86
N GLU A 7 -18.20 12.57 -23.70
CA GLU A 7 -17.62 13.02 -22.44
C GLU A 7 -16.27 12.31 -22.33
N ASN A 8 -15.24 13.12 -22.17
CA ASN A 8 -13.85 12.68 -22.11
C ASN A 8 -13.71 11.71 -20.93
N CYS A 9 -13.77 10.40 -21.19
CA CYS A 9 -13.70 9.36 -20.17
C CYS A 9 -12.32 9.27 -19.50
N HIS A 10 -11.35 10.10 -19.98
CA HIS A 10 -9.97 10.09 -19.54
C HIS A 10 -9.64 11.29 -18.66
N LEU A 11 -8.53 11.17 -17.93
CA LEU A 11 -8.09 12.20 -16.98
C LEU A 11 -7.58 13.43 -17.71
N THR A 12 -8.28 14.54 -17.59
CA THR A 12 -7.81 15.85 -18.10
C THR A 12 -6.73 16.43 -17.17
N ALA A 13 -5.93 17.38 -17.66
CA ALA A 13 -4.94 18.09 -16.84
C ALA A 13 -5.56 18.77 -15.60
N LYS A 14 -6.78 19.29 -15.71
CA LYS A 14 -7.52 19.89 -14.59
C LYS A 14 -7.91 18.85 -13.53
N GLU A 15 -8.35 17.69 -13.98
CA GLU A 15 -8.72 16.57 -13.10
C GLU A 15 -7.50 15.94 -12.46
N TYR A 16 -6.40 15.82 -13.18
CA TYR A 16 -5.11 15.42 -12.61
C TYR A 16 -4.71 16.34 -11.46
N ASN A 17 -4.67 17.67 -11.69
CA ASN A 17 -4.32 18.64 -10.66
C ASN A 17 -5.25 18.59 -9.44
N LYS A 18 -6.55 18.32 -9.65
CA LYS A 18 -7.49 18.07 -8.56
C LYS A 18 -7.19 16.76 -7.85
N GLY A 19 -6.92 15.71 -8.61
CA GLY A 19 -6.58 14.38 -8.10
C GLY A 19 -5.33 14.39 -7.25
N VAL A 20 -4.25 15.05 -7.70
CA VAL A 20 -3.01 15.19 -6.92
C VAL A 20 -3.28 15.76 -5.54
N ARG A 21 -4.08 16.82 -5.42
CA ARG A 21 -4.42 17.45 -4.13
C ARG A 21 -5.23 16.55 -3.22
N LEU A 22 -6.02 15.64 -3.77
CA LEU A 22 -6.91 14.74 -3.01
C LEU A 22 -6.25 13.41 -2.69
N TRP A 23 -5.37 12.91 -3.57
CA TRP A 23 -4.87 11.51 -3.50
C TRP A 23 -3.42 11.40 -3.08
N ALA A 24 -2.62 12.48 -3.12
CA ALA A 24 -1.20 12.41 -2.80
C ALA A 24 -0.96 11.99 -1.34
N ASP A 25 -1.74 12.54 -0.41
CA ASP A 25 -1.65 12.17 1.01
C ASP A 25 -2.09 10.73 1.26
N ASP A 26 -3.14 10.27 0.55
CA ASP A 26 -3.60 8.88 0.61
C ASP A 26 -2.52 7.93 0.08
N ALA A 27 -1.91 8.28 -1.07
CA ALA A 27 -0.83 7.50 -1.65
C ALA A 27 0.40 7.46 -0.74
N MET A 28 0.74 8.58 -0.10
CA MET A 28 1.84 8.64 0.86
C MET A 28 1.57 7.80 2.10
N ARG A 29 0.38 7.89 2.69
CA ARG A 29 -0.02 7.03 3.82
C ARG A 29 0.02 5.55 3.45
N PHE A 30 -0.48 5.20 2.27
CA PHE A 30 -0.42 3.83 1.75
C PHE A 30 1.03 3.35 1.59
N ALA A 31 1.89 4.16 0.98
CA ALA A 31 3.30 3.86 0.78
C ALA A 31 4.03 3.63 2.12
N MET A 32 3.84 4.53 3.09
CA MET A 32 4.43 4.45 4.44
C MET A 32 3.96 3.21 5.23
N ARG A 33 2.78 2.68 4.93
CA ARG A 33 2.31 1.41 5.51
C ARG A 33 2.97 0.19 4.86
N CYS A 34 3.34 0.30 3.58
CA CYS A 34 3.99 -0.78 2.84
C CYS A 34 5.51 -0.83 3.09
N CYS A 35 6.15 0.32 3.32
CA CYS A 35 7.60 0.44 3.46
C CYS A 35 7.95 1.40 4.63
N PRO A 36 8.90 1.03 5.51
CA PRO A 36 9.33 1.90 6.61
C PRO A 36 10.25 3.05 6.17
N SER A 37 10.85 2.94 4.99
CA SER A 37 11.74 3.96 4.45
C SER A 37 10.93 5.13 3.87
N ARG A 38 10.93 6.25 4.57
CA ARG A 38 10.24 7.46 4.10
C ARG A 38 10.79 7.99 2.77
N PRO A 39 12.11 8.06 2.53
CA PRO A 39 12.65 8.48 1.23
C PRO A 39 12.14 7.60 0.09
N ASP A 40 12.17 6.27 0.24
CA ASP A 40 11.68 5.35 -0.80
C ASP A 40 10.18 5.54 -1.07
N CYS A 41 9.40 5.88 -0.02
CA CYS A 41 7.98 6.18 -0.17
C CYS A 41 7.75 7.49 -0.94
N GLU A 42 8.51 8.53 -0.62
CA GLU A 42 8.44 9.83 -1.30
C GLU A 42 8.80 9.68 -2.79
N ASP A 43 9.87 8.97 -3.10
CA ASP A 43 10.31 8.70 -4.47
C ASP A 43 9.25 7.89 -5.23
N ALA A 44 8.73 6.81 -4.64
CA ALA A 44 7.71 5.98 -5.26
C ALA A 44 6.41 6.74 -5.56
N VAL A 45 5.98 7.63 -4.66
CA VAL A 45 4.78 8.45 -4.86
C VAL A 45 5.03 9.51 -5.94
N GLN A 46 6.22 10.13 -5.97
CA GLN A 46 6.58 11.09 -7.02
C GLN A 46 6.63 10.42 -8.40
N GLU A 47 7.27 9.26 -8.51
CA GLU A 47 7.28 8.47 -9.74
C GLU A 47 5.88 8.09 -10.20
N ALA A 48 5.01 7.68 -9.25
CA ALA A 48 3.63 7.32 -9.57
C ALA A 48 2.80 8.52 -10.04
N LEU A 49 3.00 9.70 -9.47
CA LEU A 49 2.38 10.95 -9.93
C LEU A 49 2.86 11.32 -11.33
N ALA A 50 4.16 11.20 -11.60
CA ALA A 50 4.71 11.45 -12.93
C ALA A 50 4.17 10.45 -13.98
N ALA A 51 4.07 9.16 -13.61
CA ALA A 51 3.49 8.13 -14.47
C ALA A 51 2.00 8.41 -14.75
N LEU A 52 1.22 8.80 -13.74
CA LEU A 52 -0.19 9.17 -13.92
C LEU A 52 -0.33 10.37 -14.84
N TRP A 53 0.55 11.37 -14.73
CA TRP A 53 0.55 12.51 -15.66
C TRP A 53 0.83 12.10 -17.10
N SER A 54 1.84 11.26 -17.30
CA SER A 54 2.25 10.79 -18.63
C SER A 54 1.16 9.95 -19.32
N HIS A 55 0.42 9.16 -18.55
CA HIS A 55 -0.63 8.27 -19.07
C HIS A 55 -2.06 8.82 -18.85
N ARG A 56 -2.23 10.08 -18.44
CA ARG A 56 -3.54 10.66 -18.08
C ARG A 56 -4.59 10.50 -19.17
N GLU A 57 -4.17 10.56 -20.44
CA GLU A 57 -5.07 10.44 -21.60
C GLU A 57 -5.50 9.00 -21.89
N GLU A 58 -4.88 8.02 -21.24
CA GLU A 58 -5.20 6.60 -21.34
C GLU A 58 -5.95 6.08 -20.09
N VAL A 59 -5.78 6.78 -18.95
CA VAL A 59 -6.36 6.39 -17.67
C VAL A 59 -7.80 6.90 -17.56
N PRO A 60 -8.79 6.02 -17.38
CA PRO A 60 -10.16 6.43 -17.09
C PRO A 60 -10.21 7.31 -15.83
N ARG A 61 -11.05 8.33 -15.85
CA ARG A 61 -11.16 9.32 -14.77
C ARG A 61 -11.40 8.67 -13.40
N GLU A 62 -12.28 7.69 -13.34
CA GLU A 62 -12.62 6.95 -12.12
C GLU A 62 -11.50 6.04 -11.61
N LYS A 63 -10.53 5.71 -12.48
CA LYS A 63 -9.39 4.85 -12.16
C LYS A 63 -8.12 5.63 -11.76
N GLY A 64 -8.15 6.96 -11.76
CA GLY A 64 -6.97 7.78 -11.45
C GLY A 64 -6.33 7.48 -10.11
N LYS A 65 -7.13 7.35 -9.04
CA LYS A 65 -6.62 6.98 -7.70
C LYS A 65 -6.05 5.56 -7.67
N SER A 66 -6.75 4.59 -8.23
CA SER A 66 -6.29 3.19 -8.29
C SER A 66 -5.00 3.05 -9.10
N TYR A 67 -4.88 3.79 -10.22
CA TYR A 67 -3.67 3.84 -11.02
C TYR A 67 -2.48 4.40 -10.22
N LEU A 68 -2.69 5.51 -9.48
CA LEU A 68 -1.68 6.12 -8.63
C LEU A 68 -1.18 5.14 -7.56
N LEU A 69 -2.09 4.50 -6.83
CA LEU A 69 -1.74 3.52 -5.79
C LEU A 69 -1.02 2.30 -6.37
N SER A 70 -1.48 1.78 -7.52
CA SER A 70 -0.85 0.66 -8.21
C SER A 70 0.58 0.99 -8.67
N SER A 71 0.78 2.20 -9.20
CA SER A 71 2.10 2.65 -9.65
C SER A 71 3.05 2.85 -8.47
N ALA A 72 2.59 3.48 -7.39
CA ALA A 72 3.38 3.65 -6.17
C ALA A 72 3.76 2.30 -5.54
N TYR A 73 2.81 1.36 -5.47
CA TYR A 73 3.08 0.02 -4.97
C TYR A 73 4.12 -0.72 -5.80
N ARG A 74 4.03 -0.67 -7.13
CA ARG A 74 5.02 -1.30 -8.02
C ARG A 74 6.41 -0.72 -7.84
N SER A 75 6.53 0.61 -7.78
CA SER A 75 7.82 1.27 -7.55
C SER A 75 8.42 0.85 -6.21
N LEU A 76 7.64 0.86 -5.12
CA LEU A 76 8.08 0.36 -3.80
C LEU A 76 8.54 -1.10 -3.84
N MET A 77 7.78 -1.97 -4.49
CA MET A 77 8.16 -3.39 -4.57
C MET A 77 9.44 -3.60 -5.38
N MET A 78 9.69 -2.80 -6.39
CA MET A 78 10.96 -2.80 -7.13
C MET A 78 12.10 -2.33 -6.23
N ALA A 79 11.96 -1.20 -5.54
CA ALA A 79 12.96 -0.67 -4.62
C ALA A 79 13.31 -1.67 -3.51
N LEU A 80 12.31 -2.29 -2.88
CA LEU A 80 12.50 -3.31 -1.84
C LEU A 80 13.22 -4.55 -2.36
N ARG A 81 12.93 -5.00 -3.59
CA ARG A 81 13.64 -6.13 -4.21
C ARG A 81 15.10 -5.78 -4.47
N HIS A 82 15.38 -4.60 -5.02
CA HIS A 82 16.76 -4.13 -5.24
C HIS A 82 17.51 -3.99 -3.91
N GLY A 83 16.91 -3.37 -2.91
CA GLY A 83 17.50 -3.25 -1.58
C GLY A 83 17.80 -4.60 -0.92
N LYS A 84 16.92 -5.60 -1.05
CA LYS A 84 17.17 -6.97 -0.57
C LYS A 84 18.35 -7.62 -1.30
N VAL A 85 18.47 -7.45 -2.62
CA VAL A 85 19.59 -7.98 -3.40
C VAL A 85 20.90 -7.34 -2.98
N VAL A 86 20.95 -6.03 -2.80
CA VAL A 86 22.15 -5.31 -2.34
C VAL A 86 22.55 -5.78 -0.93
N ARG A 87 21.59 -5.87 0.01
CA ARG A 87 21.85 -6.38 1.38
C ARG A 87 22.33 -7.82 1.40
N MET A 88 21.79 -8.70 0.57
CA MET A 88 22.28 -10.09 0.47
C MET A 88 23.72 -10.19 -0.01
N HIS A 89 24.23 -9.18 -0.74
CA HIS A 89 25.64 -9.08 -1.11
C HIS A 89 26.51 -8.41 -0.03
N GLU A 90 25.91 -7.65 0.87
CA GLU A 90 26.62 -6.94 1.95
C GLU A 90 26.53 -7.63 3.32
N GLU A 91 25.49 -8.46 3.55
CA GLU A 91 25.27 -9.12 4.84
C GLU A 91 25.78 -10.58 4.88
N GLN A 92 27.07 -10.71 5.18
CA GLN A 92 27.51 -11.66 6.20
C GLN A 92 27.67 -10.93 7.55
N SER A 93 26.62 -10.33 8.10
CA SER A 93 26.57 -9.97 9.53
C SER A 93 25.31 -9.15 9.87
N THR A 94 24.73 -9.63 10.93
CA THR A 94 23.73 -9.08 11.84
C THR A 94 22.28 -9.52 11.59
N VAL A 95 21.97 -10.59 12.31
CA VAL A 95 20.62 -10.87 12.78
C VAL A 95 20.25 -9.75 13.74
N GLU A 96 19.40 -8.83 13.34
CA GLU A 96 18.78 -7.91 14.28
C GLU A 96 17.91 -8.70 15.24
N THR A 97 18.39 -8.79 16.44
CA THR A 97 17.74 -9.38 17.60
C THR A 97 16.40 -8.65 17.80
N MET A 98 15.32 -9.41 17.76
CA MET A 98 14.03 -8.95 18.23
C MET A 98 14.20 -8.47 19.68
N GLN A 99 14.21 -7.16 19.90
CA GLN A 99 14.14 -6.61 21.25
C GLN A 99 12.78 -7.03 21.83
N GLN A 100 12.84 -7.72 22.97
CA GLN A 100 11.64 -8.02 23.74
C GLN A 100 11.00 -6.71 24.19
N PRO A 101 9.68 -6.56 24.03
CA PRO A 101 9.00 -5.33 24.41
C PRO A 101 8.97 -5.23 25.93
N ASP A 102 9.58 -4.18 26.46
CA ASP A 102 9.46 -3.79 27.84
C ASP A 102 8.19 -2.91 27.99
N GLU A 103 7.34 -3.31 28.91
CA GLU A 103 6.19 -2.62 29.52
C GLU A 103 5.22 -1.79 28.60
N ARG A 104 4.06 -2.39 28.37
CA ARG A 104 2.80 -1.74 27.91
C ARG A 104 2.93 -0.86 26.67
N PHE A 105 3.03 -1.50 25.53
CA PHE A 105 2.74 -0.84 24.26
C PHE A 105 1.35 -0.21 24.31
N ASP A 106 1.26 1.08 23.94
CA ASP A 106 -0.04 1.64 23.55
C ASP A 106 -0.62 0.81 22.41
N LEU A 107 -1.94 0.63 22.38
CA LEU A 107 -2.62 -0.16 21.34
C LEU A 107 -2.19 0.24 19.93
N ARG A 108 -1.91 1.51 19.72
CA ARG A 108 -1.43 2.01 18.43
C ARG A 108 -0.06 1.45 18.08
N GLU A 109 0.87 1.45 19.01
CA GLU A 109 2.22 0.91 18.82
C GLU A 109 2.16 -0.61 18.59
N ALA A 110 1.30 -1.31 19.34
CA ALA A 110 1.08 -2.75 19.18
C ALA A 110 0.54 -3.09 17.78
N ILE A 111 -0.39 -2.29 17.25
CA ILE A 111 -0.91 -2.44 15.88
C ILE A 111 0.21 -2.17 14.86
N GLU A 112 0.98 -1.11 15.03
CA GLU A 112 2.07 -0.76 14.11
C GLU A 112 3.16 -1.84 14.09
N HIS A 113 3.57 -2.32 15.25
CA HIS A 113 4.50 -3.44 15.38
C HIS A 113 3.97 -4.71 14.71
N SER A 114 2.69 -5.03 14.94
CA SER A 114 2.06 -6.22 14.34
C SER A 114 1.93 -6.10 12.81
N LEU A 115 1.73 -4.89 12.29
CA LEU A 115 1.71 -4.64 10.84
C LEU A 115 3.10 -4.84 10.23
N GLN A 116 4.17 -4.42 10.90
CA GLN A 116 5.54 -4.60 10.40
C GLN A 116 5.96 -6.06 10.30
N ALA A 117 5.40 -6.93 11.13
CA ALA A 117 5.66 -8.38 11.08
C ALA A 117 4.96 -9.08 9.90
N LEU A 118 4.05 -8.40 9.17
CA LEU A 118 3.39 -8.96 7.99
C LEU A 118 4.28 -8.85 6.74
N PRO A 119 4.19 -9.83 5.82
CA PRO A 119 4.69 -9.64 4.46
C PRO A 119 4.08 -8.41 3.81
N GLU A 120 4.85 -7.73 2.96
CA GLU A 120 4.49 -6.44 2.35
C GLU A 120 3.14 -6.48 1.63
N VAL A 121 2.86 -7.55 0.86
CA VAL A 121 1.58 -7.73 0.17
C VAL A 121 0.39 -7.85 1.13
N GLN A 122 0.56 -8.54 2.25
CA GLN A 122 -0.51 -8.71 3.25
C GLN A 122 -0.79 -7.39 3.98
N ARG A 123 0.25 -6.61 4.25
CA ARG A 123 0.15 -5.27 4.83
C ARG A 123 -0.58 -4.31 3.90
N ALA A 124 -0.22 -4.32 2.60
CA ALA A 124 -0.90 -3.52 1.57
C ALA A 124 -2.40 -3.88 1.46
N ILE A 125 -2.74 -5.17 1.46
CA ILE A 125 -4.13 -5.64 1.39
C ILE A 125 -4.94 -5.17 2.61
N LEU A 126 -4.39 -5.29 3.82
CA LEU A 126 -5.04 -4.80 5.04
C LEU A 126 -5.30 -3.30 4.98
N GLN A 127 -4.31 -2.51 4.54
CA GLN A 127 -4.47 -1.08 4.39
C GLN A 127 -5.59 -0.73 3.42
N LEU A 128 -5.59 -1.33 2.23
CA LEU A 128 -6.61 -1.05 1.22
C LEU A 128 -8.00 -1.51 1.67
N ARG A 129 -8.11 -2.67 2.34
CA ARG A 129 -9.40 -3.23 2.73
C ARG A 129 -9.97 -2.59 3.98
N ASP A 130 -9.19 -2.58 5.07
CA ASP A 130 -9.71 -2.30 6.41
C ASP A 130 -9.61 -0.80 6.76
N VAL A 131 -8.74 -0.04 6.07
CA VAL A 131 -8.61 1.41 6.28
C VAL A 131 -9.24 2.22 5.15
N GLU A 132 -8.96 1.86 3.90
CA GLU A 132 -9.45 2.60 2.73
C GLU A 132 -10.79 2.08 2.18
N GLY A 133 -11.25 0.91 2.62
CA GLY A 133 -12.56 0.35 2.26
C GLY A 133 -12.69 -0.22 0.84
N TYR A 134 -11.57 -0.49 0.16
CA TYR A 134 -11.57 -1.03 -1.20
C TYR A 134 -12.23 -2.42 -1.25
N SER A 135 -12.94 -2.70 -2.34
CA SER A 135 -13.45 -4.03 -2.66
C SER A 135 -12.31 -4.99 -3.05
N TYR A 136 -12.57 -6.29 -3.05
CA TYR A 136 -11.56 -7.27 -3.46
C TYR A 136 -11.10 -7.09 -4.90
N ALA A 137 -12.03 -6.75 -5.80
CA ALA A 137 -11.73 -6.47 -7.20
C ALA A 137 -10.81 -5.25 -7.35
N GLU A 138 -11.10 -4.15 -6.65
CA GLU A 138 -10.26 -2.95 -6.66
C GLU A 138 -8.86 -3.21 -6.06
N ILE A 139 -8.77 -3.99 -4.98
CA ILE A 139 -7.49 -4.42 -4.40
C ILE A 139 -6.72 -5.28 -5.41
N GLY A 140 -7.42 -6.20 -6.09
CA GLY A 140 -6.86 -7.02 -7.15
C GLY A 140 -6.26 -6.18 -8.29
N GLU A 141 -6.96 -5.13 -8.73
CA GLU A 141 -6.46 -4.17 -9.72
C GLU A 141 -5.21 -3.43 -9.22
N VAL A 142 -5.22 -2.92 -7.98
CA VAL A 142 -4.09 -2.16 -7.42
C VAL A 142 -2.84 -3.03 -7.26
N LEU A 143 -2.99 -4.25 -6.77
CA LEU A 143 -1.87 -5.13 -6.40
C LEU A 143 -1.53 -6.19 -7.47
N ALA A 144 -2.25 -6.22 -8.60
CA ALA A 144 -2.16 -7.24 -9.65
C ALA A 144 -2.38 -8.67 -9.11
N LEU A 145 -3.45 -8.86 -8.33
CA LEU A 145 -3.85 -10.11 -7.71
C LEU A 145 -5.26 -10.53 -8.15
N SER A 146 -5.54 -11.83 -8.15
CA SER A 146 -6.91 -12.32 -8.28
C SER A 146 -7.71 -12.12 -7.00
N ASP A 147 -9.05 -12.06 -7.08
CA ASP A 147 -9.93 -11.94 -5.92
C ASP A 147 -9.71 -13.05 -4.89
N SER A 148 -9.46 -14.27 -5.36
CA SER A 148 -9.15 -15.41 -4.49
C SER A 148 -7.82 -15.24 -3.75
N GLN A 149 -6.80 -14.69 -4.41
CA GLN A 149 -5.53 -14.36 -3.76
C GLN A 149 -5.72 -13.25 -2.71
N VAL A 150 -6.49 -12.22 -3.03
CA VAL A 150 -6.82 -11.14 -2.08
C VAL A 150 -7.50 -11.72 -0.85
N GLN A 151 -8.50 -12.58 -1.02
CA GLN A 151 -9.20 -13.24 0.11
C GLN A 151 -8.26 -14.05 0.99
N VAL A 152 -7.42 -14.89 0.38
CA VAL A 152 -6.48 -15.75 1.12
C VAL A 152 -5.44 -14.91 1.87
N TYR A 153 -4.87 -13.90 1.23
CA TYR A 153 -3.88 -13.04 1.87
C TYR A 153 -4.48 -12.18 2.98
N LEU A 154 -5.68 -11.66 2.79
CA LEU A 154 -6.41 -10.92 3.82
C LEU A 154 -6.70 -11.80 5.04
N PHE A 155 -7.17 -13.02 4.81
CA PHE A 155 -7.39 -13.98 5.90
C PHE A 155 -6.10 -14.25 6.68
N ARG A 156 -5.01 -14.57 5.98
CA ARG A 156 -3.69 -14.81 6.61
C ARG A 156 -3.20 -13.60 7.39
N ALA A 157 -3.33 -12.41 6.81
CA ALA A 157 -2.94 -11.17 7.46
C ALA A 157 -3.70 -10.95 8.78
N ARG A 158 -5.02 -11.12 8.77
CA ARG A 158 -5.86 -10.97 9.98
C ARG A 158 -5.56 -12.01 11.05
N VAL A 159 -5.28 -13.26 10.64
CA VAL A 159 -4.86 -14.31 11.57
C VAL A 159 -3.53 -13.96 12.24
N THR A 160 -2.55 -13.51 11.46
CA THR A 160 -1.24 -13.10 11.98
C THR A 160 -1.36 -11.89 12.89
N MET A 161 -2.09 -10.86 12.51
CA MET A 161 -2.36 -9.68 13.33
C MET A 161 -2.98 -10.05 14.67
N ARG A 162 -4.02 -10.89 14.65
CA ARG A 162 -4.68 -11.35 15.90
C ARG A 162 -3.70 -12.08 16.81
N LYS A 163 -2.87 -12.96 16.26
CA LYS A 163 -1.87 -13.69 17.03
C LYS A 163 -0.85 -12.76 17.68
N GLN A 164 -0.36 -11.79 16.92
CA GLN A 164 0.61 -10.81 17.40
C GLN A 164 0.03 -9.92 18.50
N LEU A 165 -1.16 -9.36 18.28
CA LEU A 165 -1.84 -8.51 19.27
C LEU A 165 -2.14 -9.27 20.56
N LYS A 166 -2.52 -10.56 20.45
CA LYS A 166 -2.71 -11.42 21.62
C LYS A 166 -1.41 -11.63 22.41
N GLN A 167 -0.28 -11.80 21.73
CA GLN A 167 1.03 -11.92 22.38
C GLN A 167 1.45 -10.64 23.09
N LEU A 168 1.00 -9.49 22.61
CA LEU A 168 1.22 -8.18 23.22
C LEU A 168 0.18 -7.82 24.31
N GLY A 169 -0.67 -8.79 24.70
CA GLY A 169 -1.66 -8.61 25.78
C GLY A 169 -3.01 -8.03 25.34
N TYR A 170 -3.22 -7.84 24.02
CA TYR A 170 -4.49 -7.36 23.46
C TYR A 170 -5.35 -8.56 23.01
N ASP A 171 -6.01 -9.22 23.94
CA ASP A 171 -6.96 -10.29 23.62
C ASP A 171 -8.39 -9.72 23.58
N ASN A 172 -8.95 -9.65 22.40
CA ASN A 172 -10.32 -9.13 22.18
C ASN A 172 -11.35 -10.24 22.41
N ASN A 173 -11.26 -10.90 23.58
CA ASN A 173 -12.21 -11.91 24.00
C ASN A 173 -13.24 -11.28 24.96
N ARG A 174 -14.11 -10.41 24.40
CA ARG A 174 -15.38 -9.98 25.02
C ARG A 174 -16.51 -10.14 24.03
#